data_ebc9fe06c144ad99e533940b679b67c1
#
_entry.id   ebc9fe06c144ad99e533940b679b67c1
#
_cell.length_a   1.000
_cell.length_b   1.000
_cell.length_c   1.000
_cell.angle_alpha   90.00
_cell.angle_beta   90.00
_cell.angle_gamma   90.00
#
_symmetry.space_group_name_H-M   'P 1'
#
loop_
_entity.id
_entity.type
_entity.pdbx_description
1 polymer ?
#
loop_
_entity_poly.entity_id
_entity_poly.type
_entity_poly.pdbx_seq_one_letter_code
_entity_poly.pdbx_strand_id
1 'polypeptide(L)'
;MQPVLAMDLPGIDPSLFALVGEEAAAMGIARVALVGGGVRDGLLHLLDGVPWRGCRDLDFLVEGDAVALAEALFLRVGPERITRLQIHRSYGTAELELDGLLVDFASARLESYPSPGANPVVTPGDLESDLERRDFSVNAMAIVLGVSSLEEGLVDSHAGLQDLEARELSFLHRTSVADDPTRVVRAARYATRLGFKLGPDGREQVARCVKAWPWPWSQGDPVASAPPALSTRLRMELELLFDEKPWPHALQ
;
A
#
# COMPACT_ATOMS: atom_id res chain seq x y z
N MET A 1 -29.26 7.07 -6.81
CA MET A 1 -28.75 6.49 -5.56
C MET A 1 -27.29 6.85 -5.53
N GLN A 2 -26.83 7.64 -4.57
CA GLN A 2 -25.40 7.99 -4.52
C GLN A 2 -24.58 6.73 -4.21
N PRO A 3 -23.52 6.45 -4.96
CA PRO A 3 -22.61 5.36 -4.64
C PRO A 3 -21.91 5.72 -3.32
N VAL A 4 -22.23 5.01 -2.28
CA VAL A 4 -21.59 5.16 -0.97
C VAL A 4 -20.40 4.21 -0.93
N LEU A 5 -19.28 4.62 -0.35
CA LEU A 5 -18.23 3.65 0.01
C LEU A 5 -18.86 2.63 0.94
N ALA A 6 -18.69 1.37 0.61
CA ALA A 6 -19.21 0.27 1.40
C ALA A 6 -18.54 0.15 2.79
N MET A 7 -17.61 1.02 3.14
CA MET A 7 -16.91 1.08 4.41
C MET A 7 -17.04 2.47 5.05
N ASP A 8 -17.73 2.52 6.20
CA ASP A 8 -17.81 3.74 7.01
C ASP A 8 -16.55 3.87 7.87
N LEU A 9 -15.73 4.86 7.55
CA LEU A 9 -14.49 5.17 8.28
C LEU A 9 -14.71 6.40 9.16
N PRO A 10 -14.69 6.26 10.50
CA PRO A 10 -14.97 7.38 11.40
C PRO A 10 -14.02 8.58 11.16
N GLY A 11 -14.60 9.76 11.00
CA GLY A 11 -13.84 11.00 10.74
C GLY A 11 -13.45 11.23 9.29
N ILE A 12 -13.89 10.38 8.36
CA ILE A 12 -13.79 10.58 6.92
C ILE A 12 -15.18 10.84 6.36
N ASP A 13 -15.32 11.97 5.66
CA ASP A 13 -16.61 12.29 5.02
C ASP A 13 -16.87 11.32 3.86
N PRO A 14 -17.95 10.54 3.88
CA PRO A 14 -18.30 9.64 2.79
C PRO A 14 -18.45 10.34 1.43
N SER A 15 -18.72 11.63 1.41
CA SER A 15 -18.82 12.42 0.18
C SER A 15 -17.49 12.50 -0.59
N LEU A 16 -16.36 12.29 0.08
CA LEU A 16 -15.04 12.20 -0.57
C LEU A 16 -14.98 11.00 -1.53
N PHE A 17 -15.43 9.83 -1.08
CA PHE A 17 -15.44 8.62 -1.91
C PHE A 17 -16.41 8.75 -3.09
N ALA A 18 -17.58 9.39 -2.86
CA ALA A 18 -18.51 9.69 -3.93
C ALA A 18 -17.92 10.65 -4.96
N LEU A 19 -17.26 11.72 -4.51
CA LEU A 19 -16.58 12.70 -5.37
C LEU A 19 -15.52 12.05 -6.26
N VAL A 20 -14.65 11.21 -5.67
CA VAL A 20 -13.59 10.50 -6.40
C VAL A 20 -14.19 9.52 -7.43
N GLY A 21 -15.18 8.73 -7.00
CA GLY A 21 -15.84 7.75 -7.88
C GLY A 21 -16.61 8.40 -9.04
N GLU A 22 -17.32 9.49 -8.79
CA GLU A 22 -18.04 10.25 -9.82
C GLU A 22 -17.09 10.85 -10.86
N GLU A 23 -15.98 11.46 -10.40
CA GLU A 23 -15.00 12.05 -11.30
C GLU A 23 -14.31 10.99 -12.15
N ALA A 24 -13.92 9.88 -11.55
CA ALA A 24 -13.34 8.74 -12.27
C ALA A 24 -14.30 8.19 -13.32
N ALA A 25 -15.58 8.04 -12.99
CA ALA A 25 -16.61 7.58 -13.93
C ALA A 25 -16.81 8.59 -15.09
N ALA A 26 -16.81 9.90 -14.79
CA ALA A 26 -16.90 10.95 -15.82
C ALA A 26 -15.72 10.93 -16.80
N MET A 27 -14.54 10.53 -16.34
CA MET A 27 -13.33 10.38 -17.15
C MET A 27 -13.24 9.02 -17.86
N GLY A 28 -14.19 8.09 -17.64
CA GLY A 28 -14.16 6.75 -18.21
C GLY A 28 -13.09 5.84 -17.61
N ILE A 29 -12.63 6.11 -16.38
CA ILE A 29 -11.71 5.27 -15.64
C ILE A 29 -12.44 3.99 -15.24
N ALA A 30 -11.84 2.83 -15.50
CA ALA A 30 -12.50 1.54 -15.31
C ALA A 30 -12.79 1.24 -13.83
N ARG A 31 -11.78 1.39 -12.98
CA ARG A 31 -11.90 1.18 -11.53
C ARG A 31 -11.02 2.18 -10.76
N VAL A 32 -11.54 2.67 -9.65
CA VAL A 32 -10.78 3.33 -8.59
C VAL A 32 -11.06 2.62 -7.29
N ALA A 33 -10.03 2.34 -6.51
CA ALA A 33 -10.18 1.62 -5.26
C ALA A 33 -9.36 2.25 -4.13
N LEU A 34 -9.92 2.28 -2.92
CA LEU A 34 -9.16 2.52 -1.70
C LEU A 34 -8.27 1.31 -1.44
N VAL A 35 -7.01 1.52 -1.06
CA VAL A 35 -6.02 0.45 -0.86
C VAL A 35 -5.18 0.68 0.40
N GLY A 36 -4.31 -0.27 0.72
CA GLY A 36 -3.26 -0.10 1.71
C GLY A 36 -3.71 -0.05 3.16
N GLY A 37 -3.09 0.84 3.92
CA GLY A 37 -3.30 0.93 5.38
C GLY A 37 -4.71 1.31 5.78
N GLY A 38 -5.37 2.17 5.01
CA GLY A 38 -6.75 2.58 5.26
C GLY A 38 -7.75 1.41 5.19
N VAL A 39 -7.58 0.53 4.19
CA VAL A 39 -8.41 -0.69 4.05
C VAL A 39 -8.16 -1.64 5.21
N ARG A 40 -6.89 -2.00 5.48
CA ARG A 40 -6.52 -2.90 6.58
C ARG A 40 -7.05 -2.43 7.93
N ASP A 41 -6.76 -1.19 8.30
CA ASP A 41 -7.09 -0.64 9.61
C ASP A 41 -8.61 -0.41 9.73
N GLY A 42 -9.29 -0.07 8.64
CA GLY A 42 -10.74 0.02 8.56
C GLY A 42 -11.42 -1.35 8.75
N LEU A 43 -10.93 -2.40 8.10
CA LEU A 43 -11.45 -3.77 8.29
C LEU A 43 -11.22 -4.27 9.72
N LEU A 44 -10.05 -4.02 10.32
CA LEU A 44 -9.79 -4.32 11.73
C LEU A 44 -10.77 -3.61 12.66
N HIS A 45 -11.13 -2.36 12.37
CA HIS A 45 -12.12 -1.63 13.14
C HIS A 45 -13.52 -2.21 12.99
N LEU A 46 -13.95 -2.45 11.75
CA LEU A 46 -15.33 -2.87 11.45
C LEU A 46 -15.61 -4.32 11.85
N LEU A 47 -14.66 -5.22 11.64
CA LEU A 47 -14.86 -6.66 11.85
C LEU A 47 -14.47 -7.10 13.25
N ASP A 48 -13.40 -6.53 13.82
CA ASP A 48 -12.82 -6.98 15.09
C ASP A 48 -13.00 -5.95 16.24
N GLY A 49 -13.62 -4.80 15.96
CA GLY A 49 -13.81 -3.75 16.96
C GLY A 49 -12.50 -3.10 17.45
N VAL A 50 -11.41 -3.24 16.71
CA VAL A 50 -10.15 -2.55 17.03
C VAL A 50 -10.40 -1.05 17.00
N PRO A 51 -9.98 -0.27 18.02
CA PRO A 51 -10.20 1.17 18.03
C PRO A 51 -9.64 1.84 16.78
N TRP A 52 -10.50 2.54 16.05
CA TRP A 52 -10.08 3.35 14.92
C TRP A 52 -9.23 4.52 15.38
N ARG A 53 -8.02 4.63 14.87
CA ARG A 53 -7.06 5.69 15.25
C ARG A 53 -6.99 6.81 14.22
N GLY A 54 -7.88 6.80 13.22
CA GLY A 54 -7.79 7.63 12.02
C GLY A 54 -6.76 7.09 11.03
N CYS A 55 -6.77 7.64 9.84
CA CYS A 55 -5.69 7.47 8.87
C CYS A 55 -4.97 8.81 8.68
N ARG A 56 -3.67 8.76 8.37
CA ARG A 56 -2.88 9.95 8.04
C ARG A 56 -3.17 10.40 6.61
N ASP A 57 -3.41 9.42 5.75
CA ASP A 57 -3.58 9.52 4.33
C ASP A 57 -4.56 8.44 3.83
N LEU A 58 -5.21 8.70 2.73
CA LEU A 58 -6.01 7.74 1.98
C LEU A 58 -5.35 7.44 0.66
N ASP A 59 -4.98 6.19 0.45
CA ASP A 59 -4.36 5.71 -0.78
C ASP A 59 -5.43 5.23 -1.78
N PHE A 60 -5.51 5.87 -2.94
CA PHE A 60 -6.37 5.42 -4.04
C PHE A 60 -5.54 4.85 -5.19
N LEU A 61 -5.92 3.67 -5.62
CA LEU A 61 -5.39 3.04 -6.81
C LEU A 61 -6.34 3.27 -7.99
N VAL A 62 -5.78 3.68 -9.12
CA VAL A 62 -6.53 4.10 -10.31
C VAL A 62 -6.15 3.22 -11.49
N GLU A 63 -7.11 2.50 -12.07
CA GLU A 63 -6.92 1.83 -13.37
C GLU A 63 -7.04 2.84 -14.51
N GLY A 64 -6.01 3.65 -14.65
CA GLY A 64 -5.96 4.76 -15.58
C GLY A 64 -4.89 5.78 -15.19
N ASP A 65 -5.08 7.01 -15.62
CA ASP A 65 -4.18 8.13 -15.29
C ASP A 65 -4.59 8.78 -13.96
N ALA A 66 -3.89 8.41 -12.89
CA ALA A 66 -4.11 8.96 -11.55
C ALA A 66 -3.77 10.45 -11.46
N VAL A 67 -2.80 10.91 -12.24
CA VAL A 67 -2.43 12.34 -12.28
C VAL A 67 -3.55 13.15 -12.92
N ALA A 68 -4.09 12.68 -14.05
CA ALA A 68 -5.21 13.33 -14.71
C ALA A 68 -6.46 13.37 -13.80
N LEU A 69 -6.74 12.29 -13.06
CA LEU A 69 -7.84 12.26 -12.09
C LEU A 69 -7.65 13.30 -10.98
N ALA A 70 -6.46 13.40 -10.41
CA ALA A 70 -6.15 14.37 -9.36
C ALA A 70 -6.27 15.82 -9.87
N GLU A 71 -5.81 16.09 -11.09
CA GLU A 71 -5.96 17.40 -11.74
C GLU A 71 -7.44 17.73 -11.99
N ALA A 72 -8.24 16.76 -12.44
CA ALA A 72 -9.68 16.95 -12.65
C ALA A 72 -10.42 17.23 -11.34
N LEU A 73 -10.10 16.51 -10.27
CA LEU A 73 -10.66 16.76 -8.94
C LEU A 73 -10.31 18.17 -8.45
N PHE A 74 -9.05 18.62 -8.62
CA PHE A 74 -8.65 19.97 -8.27
C PHE A 74 -9.44 21.04 -9.04
N LEU A 75 -9.65 20.85 -10.34
CA LEU A 75 -10.46 21.75 -11.16
C LEU A 75 -11.94 21.77 -10.74
N ARG A 76 -12.48 20.60 -10.36
CA ARG A 76 -13.89 20.45 -9.96
C ARG A 76 -14.21 21.12 -8.63
N VAL A 77 -13.35 20.95 -7.61
CA VAL A 77 -13.65 21.41 -6.24
C VAL A 77 -12.94 22.71 -5.86
N GLY A 78 -11.88 23.07 -6.56
CA GLY A 78 -11.16 24.32 -6.42
C GLY A 78 -10.17 24.38 -5.24
N PRO A 79 -9.38 25.49 -5.19
CA PRO A 79 -8.29 25.64 -4.22
C PRO A 79 -8.76 25.92 -2.78
N GLU A 80 -10.04 26.19 -2.56
CA GLU A 80 -10.59 26.38 -1.22
C GLU A 80 -10.71 25.05 -0.46
N ARG A 81 -10.93 23.95 -1.18
CA ARG A 81 -11.02 22.61 -0.60
C ARG A 81 -9.75 21.81 -0.79
N ILE A 82 -9.07 21.94 -1.94
CA ILE A 82 -7.76 21.32 -2.19
C ILE A 82 -6.67 22.36 -2.00
N THR A 83 -6.06 22.35 -0.82
CA THR A 83 -5.03 23.32 -0.41
C THR A 83 -3.65 22.98 -0.94
N ARG A 84 -3.43 21.71 -1.33
CA ARG A 84 -2.18 21.23 -1.91
C ARG A 84 -2.46 20.24 -3.03
N LEU A 85 -1.74 20.37 -4.15
CA LEU A 85 -1.66 19.38 -5.23
C LEU A 85 -0.19 19.21 -5.59
N GLN A 86 0.33 17.99 -5.44
CA GLN A 86 1.68 17.63 -5.83
C GLN A 86 1.66 16.48 -6.82
N ILE A 87 2.27 16.66 -7.98
CA ILE A 87 2.22 15.73 -9.10
C ILE A 87 3.59 15.13 -9.37
N HIS A 88 3.65 13.81 -9.48
CA HIS A 88 4.84 13.05 -9.81
C HIS A 88 4.62 12.23 -11.10
N ARG A 89 4.62 12.91 -12.25
CA ARG A 89 4.28 12.28 -13.56
C ARG A 89 5.15 11.08 -13.91
N SER A 90 6.44 11.10 -13.55
CA SER A 90 7.36 9.98 -13.81
C SER A 90 7.01 8.71 -13.02
N TYR A 91 6.26 8.85 -11.94
CA TYR A 91 5.80 7.74 -11.10
C TYR A 91 4.33 7.42 -11.29
N GLY A 92 3.58 8.24 -12.05
CA GLY A 92 2.14 8.12 -12.20
C GLY A 92 1.39 8.31 -10.88
N THR A 93 1.87 9.23 -10.01
CA THR A 93 1.25 9.50 -8.71
C THR A 93 0.95 10.98 -8.51
N ALA A 94 -0.05 11.27 -7.68
CA ALA A 94 -0.38 12.61 -7.24
C ALA A 94 -0.85 12.59 -5.78
N GLU A 95 -0.44 13.62 -5.01
CA GLU A 95 -0.88 13.87 -3.64
C GLU A 95 -1.80 15.08 -3.61
N LEU A 96 -2.92 14.98 -2.92
CA LEU A 96 -3.83 16.07 -2.62
C LEU A 96 -3.95 16.27 -1.12
N GLU A 97 -4.14 17.52 -0.70
CA GLU A 97 -4.70 17.83 0.62
C GLU A 97 -6.12 18.36 0.40
N LEU A 98 -7.12 17.50 0.62
CA LEU A 98 -8.54 17.79 0.43
C LEU A 98 -9.23 17.90 1.79
N ASP A 99 -9.77 19.08 2.10
CA ASP A 99 -10.44 19.40 3.38
C ASP A 99 -9.57 19.01 4.61
N GLY A 100 -8.23 19.16 4.49
CA GLY A 100 -7.26 18.85 5.55
C GLY A 100 -6.85 17.37 5.64
N LEU A 101 -7.38 16.50 4.76
CA LEU A 101 -6.99 15.10 4.66
C LEU A 101 -6.02 14.90 3.50
N LEU A 102 -4.93 14.18 3.75
CA LEU A 102 -4.01 13.77 2.68
C LEU A 102 -4.63 12.62 1.88
N VAL A 103 -4.61 12.75 0.57
CA VAL A 103 -5.15 11.78 -0.38
C VAL A 103 -4.13 11.52 -1.46
N ASP A 104 -3.70 10.29 -1.57
CA ASP A 104 -2.71 9.84 -2.52
C ASP A 104 -3.38 9.05 -3.65
N PHE A 105 -3.08 9.42 -4.89
CA PHE A 105 -3.51 8.70 -6.08
C PHE A 105 -2.32 8.06 -6.78
N ALA A 106 -2.43 6.79 -7.13
CA ALA A 106 -1.42 6.05 -7.89
C ALA A 106 -2.08 5.32 -9.06
N SER A 107 -1.48 5.43 -10.24
CA SER A 107 -1.87 4.59 -11.39
C SER A 107 -1.50 3.14 -11.11
N ALA A 108 -2.43 2.22 -11.39
CA ALA A 108 -2.20 0.79 -11.24
C ALA A 108 -1.05 0.33 -12.12
N ARG A 109 -0.18 -0.50 -11.56
CA ARG A 109 1.05 -0.91 -12.24
C ARG A 109 1.47 -2.33 -11.91
N LEU A 110 2.13 -2.96 -12.87
CA LEU A 110 2.86 -4.20 -12.72
C LEU A 110 4.35 -3.88 -12.44
N GLU A 111 4.97 -4.62 -11.55
CA GLU A 111 6.40 -4.55 -11.27
C GLU A 111 7.08 -5.88 -11.59
N SER A 112 8.23 -5.84 -12.25
CA SER A 112 9.10 -6.99 -12.45
C SER A 112 10.52 -6.66 -12.01
N TYR A 113 11.18 -7.59 -11.33
CA TYR A 113 12.52 -7.39 -10.79
C TYR A 113 13.54 -8.08 -11.69
N PRO A 114 14.43 -7.32 -12.39
CA PRO A 114 15.43 -7.91 -13.29
C PRO A 114 16.49 -8.73 -12.55
N SER A 115 16.71 -8.44 -11.28
CA SER A 115 17.59 -9.21 -10.39
C SER A 115 17.26 -8.94 -8.93
N PRO A 116 17.62 -9.83 -8.00
CA PRO A 116 17.38 -9.66 -6.57
C PRO A 116 17.89 -8.32 -6.04
N GLY A 117 17.02 -7.57 -5.37
CA GLY A 117 17.34 -6.27 -4.77
C GLY A 117 17.43 -5.09 -5.73
N ALA A 118 17.24 -5.28 -7.03
CA ALA A 118 17.23 -4.21 -8.02
C ALA A 118 15.98 -3.30 -7.88
N ASN A 119 15.98 -2.19 -8.59
CA ASN A 119 14.76 -1.44 -8.80
C ASN A 119 13.85 -2.22 -9.76
N PRO A 120 12.54 -2.24 -9.50
CA PRO A 120 11.61 -2.87 -10.42
C PRO A 120 11.53 -2.11 -11.75
N VAL A 121 11.28 -2.86 -12.81
CA VAL A 121 10.77 -2.33 -14.07
C VAL A 121 9.26 -2.22 -13.94
N VAL A 122 8.72 -1.04 -14.20
CA VAL A 122 7.32 -0.70 -14.02
C VAL A 122 6.63 -0.59 -15.36
N THR A 123 5.46 -1.22 -15.49
CA THR A 123 4.56 -1.09 -16.64
C THR A 123 3.13 -0.84 -16.15
N PRO A 124 2.26 -0.22 -16.97
CA PRO A 124 0.83 -0.11 -16.63
C PRO A 124 0.24 -1.48 -16.30
N GLY A 125 -0.62 -1.53 -15.29
CA GLY A 125 -1.29 -2.73 -14.83
C GLY A 125 -2.75 -2.46 -14.46
N ASP A 126 -3.41 -3.49 -13.98
CA ASP A 126 -4.75 -3.44 -13.39
C ASP A 126 -4.68 -3.51 -11.85
N LEU A 127 -5.84 -3.49 -11.22
CA LEU A 127 -5.95 -3.53 -9.75
C LEU A 127 -5.30 -4.80 -9.18
N GLU A 128 -5.55 -5.94 -9.79
CA GLU A 128 -5.04 -7.24 -9.35
C GLU A 128 -3.50 -7.30 -9.42
N SER A 129 -2.91 -6.85 -10.53
CA SER A 129 -1.45 -6.79 -10.71
C SER A 129 -0.77 -5.86 -9.70
N ASP A 130 -1.42 -4.73 -9.38
CA ASP A 130 -0.90 -3.82 -8.36
C ASP A 130 -0.96 -4.41 -6.96
N LEU A 131 -2.04 -5.11 -6.62
CA LEU A 131 -2.14 -5.79 -5.33
C LEU A 131 -1.09 -6.90 -5.20
N GLU A 132 -0.85 -7.67 -6.27
CA GLU A 132 0.11 -8.78 -6.29
C GLU A 132 1.57 -8.36 -6.01
N ARG A 133 1.99 -7.15 -6.42
CA ARG A 133 3.36 -6.66 -6.19
C ARG A 133 3.65 -6.19 -4.76
N ARG A 134 2.63 -6.05 -3.90
CA ARG A 134 2.74 -5.52 -2.54
C ARG A 134 3.54 -6.45 -1.62
N ASP A 135 3.74 -6.02 -0.39
CA ASP A 135 4.58 -6.73 0.60
C ASP A 135 3.84 -7.87 1.32
N PHE A 136 2.64 -7.58 1.85
CA PHE A 136 1.87 -8.50 2.69
C PHE A 136 0.41 -8.58 2.23
N SER A 137 -0.20 -9.76 2.41
CA SER A 137 -1.62 -10.02 2.14
C SER A 137 -2.54 -8.99 2.80
N VAL A 138 -2.31 -8.66 4.06
CA VAL A 138 -3.08 -7.67 4.82
C VAL A 138 -2.99 -6.24 4.25
N ASN A 139 -2.00 -5.94 3.44
CA ASN A 139 -1.83 -4.66 2.74
C ASN A 139 -2.22 -4.75 1.25
N ALA A 140 -2.58 -5.93 0.77
CA ALA A 140 -2.92 -6.23 -0.62
C ALA A 140 -4.43 -6.46 -0.81
N MET A 141 -5.22 -5.75 -0.05
CA MET A 141 -6.68 -5.67 -0.20
C MET A 141 -7.06 -4.31 -0.76
N ALA A 142 -8.18 -4.27 -1.48
CA ALA A 142 -8.73 -3.04 -2.02
C ALA A 142 -10.25 -2.97 -1.81
N ILE A 143 -10.80 -1.76 -1.76
CA ILE A 143 -12.23 -1.53 -1.80
C ILE A 143 -12.54 -0.65 -3.00
N VAL A 144 -13.18 -1.23 -4.00
CA VAL A 144 -13.59 -0.54 -5.23
C VAL A 144 -14.67 0.47 -4.89
N LEU A 145 -14.56 1.68 -5.46
CA LEU A 145 -15.55 2.73 -5.29
C LEU A 145 -16.75 2.51 -6.22
N GLY A 146 -17.89 3.10 -5.83
CA GLY A 146 -19.10 3.09 -6.66
C GLY A 146 -19.94 1.82 -6.55
N VAL A 147 -19.65 0.95 -5.59
CA VAL A 147 -20.40 -0.28 -5.30
C VAL A 147 -21.37 -0.10 -4.14
N SER A 148 -22.31 -1.06 -3.95
CA SER A 148 -23.40 -0.95 -3.00
C SER A 148 -23.12 -1.61 -1.64
N SER A 149 -22.14 -2.49 -1.56
CA SER A 149 -21.80 -3.20 -0.32
C SER A 149 -20.29 -3.47 -0.20
N LEU A 150 -19.83 -3.71 1.02
CA LEU A 150 -18.44 -4.08 1.28
C LEU A 150 -18.07 -5.41 0.57
N GLU A 151 -18.98 -6.36 0.57
CA GLU A 151 -18.77 -7.66 -0.10
C GLU A 151 -18.59 -7.50 -1.62
N GLU A 152 -19.34 -6.59 -2.24
CA GLU A 152 -19.22 -6.29 -3.67
C GLU A 152 -17.92 -5.54 -3.99
N GLY A 153 -17.47 -4.65 -3.10
CA GLY A 153 -16.31 -3.78 -3.33
C GLY A 153 -14.98 -4.38 -2.91
N LEU A 154 -14.99 -5.35 -2.01
CA LEU A 154 -13.76 -5.91 -1.48
C LEU A 154 -13.07 -6.82 -2.49
N VAL A 155 -11.83 -6.47 -2.83
CA VAL A 155 -10.92 -7.30 -3.62
C VAL A 155 -9.85 -7.84 -2.69
N ASP A 156 -9.86 -9.15 -2.45
CA ASP A 156 -8.92 -9.86 -1.59
C ASP A 156 -8.44 -11.16 -2.27
N SER A 157 -7.56 -11.01 -3.25
CA SER A 157 -7.00 -12.13 -4.02
C SER A 157 -5.92 -12.93 -3.27
N HIS A 158 -5.48 -12.44 -2.12
CA HIS A 158 -4.33 -12.98 -1.37
C HIS A 158 -4.66 -13.40 0.06
N ALA A 159 -5.95 -13.63 0.36
CA ALA A 159 -6.43 -14.03 1.68
C ALA A 159 -6.04 -13.05 2.83
N GLY A 160 -6.03 -11.75 2.53
CA GLY A 160 -5.71 -10.72 3.50
C GLY A 160 -6.67 -10.68 4.69
N LEU A 161 -7.98 -10.93 4.47
CA LEU A 161 -8.95 -11.06 5.55
C LEU A 161 -8.62 -12.21 6.50
N GLN A 162 -8.27 -13.38 5.96
CA GLN A 162 -7.88 -14.53 6.77
C GLN A 162 -6.65 -14.23 7.62
N ASP A 163 -5.66 -13.56 7.06
CA ASP A 163 -4.45 -13.16 7.76
C ASP A 163 -4.72 -12.08 8.82
N LEU A 164 -5.67 -11.15 8.56
CA LEU A 164 -6.13 -10.20 9.56
C LEU A 164 -6.74 -10.90 10.77
N GLU A 165 -7.65 -11.86 10.56
CA GLU A 165 -8.27 -12.66 11.62
C GLU A 165 -7.22 -13.45 12.41
N ALA A 166 -6.25 -14.05 11.71
CA ALA A 166 -5.17 -14.81 12.32
C ALA A 166 -4.10 -13.95 13.01
N ARG A 167 -4.14 -12.63 12.83
CA ARG A 167 -3.07 -11.69 13.29
C ARG A 167 -1.70 -12.09 12.72
N GLU A 168 -1.68 -12.43 11.45
CA GLU A 168 -0.50 -12.93 10.74
C GLU A 168 -0.10 -12.01 9.59
N LEU A 169 1.20 -11.97 9.29
CA LEU A 169 1.77 -11.33 8.10
C LEU A 169 2.25 -12.42 7.16
N SER A 170 1.69 -12.47 5.96
CA SER A 170 2.11 -13.38 4.90
C SER A 170 2.65 -12.60 3.71
N PHE A 171 3.82 -12.99 3.20
CA PHE A 171 4.32 -12.45 1.93
C PHE A 171 3.48 -12.99 0.77
N LEU A 172 3.26 -12.19 -0.26
CA LEU A 172 2.37 -12.54 -1.37
C LEU A 172 2.90 -13.64 -2.27
N HIS A 173 4.22 -13.74 -2.42
CA HIS A 173 4.84 -14.75 -3.28
C HIS A 173 6.19 -15.23 -2.74
N ARG A 174 6.66 -16.37 -3.29
CA ARG A 174 7.86 -17.08 -2.77
C ARG A 174 9.18 -16.34 -2.97
N THR A 175 9.23 -15.34 -3.83
CA THR A 175 10.43 -14.53 -4.12
C THR A 175 10.40 -13.17 -3.46
N SER A 176 9.33 -12.84 -2.72
CA SER A 176 9.11 -11.52 -2.10
C SER A 176 10.33 -10.96 -1.38
N VAL A 177 11.02 -11.78 -0.57
CA VAL A 177 12.23 -11.36 0.17
C VAL A 177 13.45 -11.27 -0.75
N ALA A 178 13.57 -12.13 -1.76
CA ALA A 178 14.67 -12.06 -2.70
C ALA A 178 14.59 -10.80 -3.57
N ASP A 179 13.40 -10.49 -4.06
CA ASP A 179 13.12 -9.31 -4.89
C ASP A 179 13.34 -8.01 -4.10
N ASP A 180 12.86 -7.97 -2.87
CA ASP A 180 13.06 -6.83 -1.97
C ASP A 180 13.34 -7.26 -0.51
N PRO A 181 14.61 -7.35 -0.09
CA PRO A 181 14.99 -7.72 1.27
C PRO A 181 14.50 -6.73 2.34
N THR A 182 14.14 -5.50 1.96
CA THR A 182 13.59 -4.53 2.92
C THR A 182 12.25 -4.97 3.49
N ARG A 183 11.54 -5.89 2.80
CA ARG A 183 10.31 -6.51 3.31
C ARG A 183 10.51 -7.24 4.64
N VAL A 184 11.74 -7.68 4.96
CA VAL A 184 12.06 -8.25 6.28
C VAL A 184 11.97 -7.18 7.37
N VAL A 185 12.53 -6.00 7.13
CA VAL A 185 12.46 -4.86 8.08
C VAL A 185 11.02 -4.36 8.20
N ARG A 186 10.30 -4.30 7.05
CA ARG A 186 8.87 -3.97 7.03
C ARG A 186 8.04 -4.98 7.83
N ALA A 187 8.34 -6.30 7.72
CA ALA A 187 7.68 -7.33 8.52
C ALA A 187 7.86 -7.09 10.03
N ALA A 188 9.09 -6.81 10.48
CA ALA A 188 9.38 -6.49 11.87
C ALA A 188 8.62 -5.23 12.34
N ARG A 189 8.58 -4.18 11.51
CA ARG A 189 7.87 -2.94 11.80
C ARG A 189 6.35 -3.17 11.90
N TYR A 190 5.75 -3.84 10.93
CA TYR A 190 4.31 -4.13 10.95
C TYR A 190 3.93 -5.12 12.07
N ALA A 191 4.74 -6.15 12.31
CA ALA A 191 4.52 -7.07 13.41
C ALA A 191 4.43 -6.32 14.76
N THR A 192 5.36 -5.39 14.97
CA THR A 192 5.37 -4.57 16.20
C THR A 192 4.20 -3.59 16.25
N ARG A 193 3.91 -2.89 15.14
CA ARG A 193 2.84 -1.88 15.08
C ARG A 193 1.45 -2.50 15.25
N LEU A 194 1.20 -3.64 14.61
CA LEU A 194 -0.11 -4.28 14.57
C LEU A 194 -0.29 -5.34 15.68
N GLY A 195 0.79 -5.77 16.33
CA GLY A 195 0.78 -6.92 17.25
C GLY A 195 0.60 -8.26 16.50
N PHE A 196 1.01 -8.32 15.24
CA PHE A 196 0.92 -9.51 14.38
C PHE A 196 2.22 -10.32 14.44
N LYS A 197 2.19 -11.51 13.86
CA LYS A 197 3.37 -12.38 13.72
C LYS A 197 3.64 -12.66 12.25
N LEU A 198 4.92 -12.77 11.88
CA LEU A 198 5.26 -13.28 10.56
C LEU A 198 4.89 -14.77 10.49
N GLY A 199 4.13 -15.15 9.47
CA GLY A 199 3.67 -16.51 9.25
C GLY A 199 4.81 -17.52 9.08
N PRO A 200 4.54 -18.83 9.23
CA PRO A 200 5.56 -19.88 9.11
C PRO A 200 6.30 -19.83 7.77
N ASP A 201 5.56 -19.72 6.67
CA ASP A 201 6.11 -19.65 5.31
C ASP A 201 6.98 -18.39 5.12
N GLY A 202 6.57 -17.26 5.71
CA GLY A 202 7.34 -16.02 5.72
C GLY A 202 8.68 -16.17 6.46
N ARG A 203 8.66 -16.79 7.64
CA ARG A 203 9.89 -17.08 8.42
C ARG A 203 10.84 -18.01 7.67
N GLU A 204 10.30 -19.05 7.03
CA GLU A 204 11.12 -19.95 6.19
C GLU A 204 11.72 -19.21 5.00
N GLN A 205 10.94 -18.36 4.34
CA GLN A 205 11.41 -17.55 3.21
C GLN A 205 12.56 -16.64 3.63
N VAL A 206 12.43 -15.93 4.76
CA VAL A 206 13.50 -15.09 5.32
C VAL A 206 14.74 -15.91 5.60
N ALA A 207 14.62 -17.04 6.33
CA ALA A 207 15.74 -17.90 6.68
C ALA A 207 16.47 -18.41 5.43
N ARG A 208 15.72 -18.85 4.42
CA ARG A 208 16.26 -19.32 3.15
C ARG A 208 17.01 -18.21 2.40
N CYS A 209 16.43 -17.02 2.28
CA CYS A 209 17.06 -15.91 1.57
C CYS A 209 18.32 -15.40 2.29
N VAL A 210 18.30 -15.28 3.60
CA VAL A 210 19.48 -14.88 4.38
C VAL A 210 20.59 -15.92 4.23
N LYS A 211 20.27 -17.20 4.24
CA LYS A 211 21.27 -18.28 4.05
C LYS A 211 21.83 -18.31 2.62
N ALA A 212 21.00 -18.13 1.61
CA ALA A 212 21.40 -18.18 0.20
C ALA A 212 22.07 -16.89 -0.27
N TRP A 213 21.77 -15.76 0.37
CA TRP A 213 22.25 -14.42 0.05
C TRP A 213 22.21 -14.12 -1.45
N PRO A 214 21.03 -14.02 -2.06
CA PRO A 214 20.91 -13.93 -3.51
C PRO A 214 21.28 -12.56 -4.09
N TRP A 215 21.60 -11.60 -3.24
CA TRP A 215 21.89 -10.23 -3.64
C TRP A 215 23.37 -10.08 -4.06
N PRO A 216 23.66 -9.37 -5.17
CA PRO A 216 25.01 -9.23 -5.71
C PRO A 216 25.82 -8.18 -4.92
N TRP A 217 25.97 -8.39 -3.60
CA TRP A 217 26.73 -7.54 -2.69
C TRP A 217 27.15 -8.35 -1.45
N SER A 218 28.40 -8.21 -1.02
CA SER A 218 28.96 -8.94 0.11
C SER A 218 29.74 -8.01 1.05
N GLN A 219 30.03 -8.50 2.25
CA GLN A 219 30.85 -7.76 3.20
C GLN A 219 32.24 -7.45 2.60
N GLY A 220 32.59 -6.16 2.59
CA GLY A 220 33.85 -5.66 2.01
C GLY A 220 33.68 -5.03 0.63
N ASP A 221 32.56 -5.25 -0.05
CA ASP A 221 32.28 -4.55 -1.29
C ASP A 221 32.02 -3.05 -1.03
N PRO A 222 32.30 -2.17 -2.00
CA PRO A 222 31.99 -0.76 -1.90
C PRO A 222 30.48 -0.56 -1.67
N VAL A 223 30.10 0.31 -0.71
CA VAL A 223 28.68 0.62 -0.43
C VAL A 223 27.95 1.14 -1.67
N ALA A 224 28.66 1.85 -2.55
CA ALA A 224 28.10 2.36 -3.80
C ALA A 224 27.72 1.25 -4.81
N SER A 225 28.23 0.03 -4.65
CA SER A 225 27.86 -1.13 -5.49
C SER A 225 26.67 -1.93 -4.93
N ALA A 226 26.19 -1.58 -3.74
CA ALA A 226 25.03 -2.27 -3.15
C ALA A 226 23.78 -2.06 -4.00
N PRO A 227 22.97 -3.12 -4.22
CA PRO A 227 21.67 -2.97 -4.88
C PRO A 227 20.79 -1.93 -4.17
N PRO A 228 19.91 -1.22 -4.88
CA PRO A 228 19.04 -0.18 -4.30
C PRO A 228 18.26 -0.65 -3.06
N ALA A 229 17.86 -1.91 -3.01
CA ALA A 229 17.17 -2.47 -1.85
C ALA A 229 18.05 -2.57 -0.59
N LEU A 230 19.36 -2.83 -0.75
CA LEU A 230 20.32 -2.91 0.37
C LEU A 230 20.99 -1.56 0.70
N SER A 231 20.69 -0.52 -0.03
CA SER A 231 21.22 0.83 0.19
C SER A 231 20.12 1.82 0.54
N THR A 232 19.56 2.48 -0.46
CA THR A 232 18.59 3.58 -0.24
C THR A 232 17.31 3.10 0.43
N ARG A 233 16.69 1.99 -0.09
CA ARG A 233 15.41 1.51 0.47
C ARG A 233 15.58 0.95 1.87
N LEU A 234 16.66 0.19 2.14
CA LEU A 234 16.93 -0.34 3.48
C LEU A 234 17.10 0.79 4.51
N ARG A 235 17.84 1.84 4.14
CA ARG A 235 18.00 3.00 5.02
C ARG A 235 16.64 3.63 5.37
N MET A 236 15.81 3.88 4.36
CA MET A 236 14.46 4.45 4.56
C MET A 236 13.59 3.59 5.48
N GLU A 237 13.59 2.27 5.30
CA GLU A 237 12.81 1.37 6.16
C GLU A 237 13.36 1.30 7.59
N LEU A 238 14.68 1.40 7.78
CA LEU A 238 15.28 1.48 9.12
C LEU A 238 14.94 2.81 9.80
N GLU A 239 14.96 3.93 9.08
CA GLU A 239 14.52 5.24 9.60
C GLU A 239 13.07 5.14 10.09
N LEU A 240 12.16 4.59 9.27
CA LEU A 240 10.75 4.36 9.65
C LEU A 240 10.60 3.42 10.85
N LEU A 241 11.43 2.37 10.94
CA LEU A 241 11.40 1.44 12.06
C LEU A 241 11.81 2.13 13.38
N PHE A 242 12.86 2.97 13.35
CA PHE A 242 13.35 3.68 14.53
C PHE A 242 12.43 4.82 14.99
N ASP A 243 11.60 5.35 14.09
CA ASP A 243 10.57 6.33 14.43
C ASP A 243 9.36 5.70 15.16
N GLU A 244 9.18 4.38 15.05
CA GLU A 244 8.16 3.67 15.82
C GLU A 244 8.57 3.58 17.31
N LYS A 245 7.73 4.07 18.21
CA LYS A 245 8.04 4.06 19.68
C LYS A 245 8.40 2.68 20.23
N PRO A 246 7.77 1.57 19.80
CA PRO A 246 8.12 0.23 20.29
C PRO A 246 9.22 -0.47 19.48
N TRP A 247 10.04 0.24 18.69
CA TRP A 247 11.06 -0.36 17.83
C TRP A 247 11.98 -1.42 18.50
N PRO A 248 12.31 -1.36 19.84
CA PRO A 248 13.11 -2.41 20.44
C PRO A 248 12.46 -3.79 20.37
N HIS A 249 11.14 -3.87 20.34
CA HIS A 249 10.41 -5.14 20.20
C HIS A 249 10.44 -5.70 18.79
N ALA A 250 10.70 -4.86 17.78
CA ALA A 250 10.80 -5.28 16.38
C ALA A 250 12.09 -6.07 16.08
N LEU A 251 13.08 -6.03 16.99
CA LEU A 251 14.35 -6.71 16.84
C LEU A 251 14.43 -8.04 17.63
N GLN A 252 13.36 -8.42 18.31
CA GLN A 252 13.23 -9.69 19.06
C GLN A 252 12.55 -10.76 18.20
#